data_38ea64275e02478ed09529aa89e36c68
#
_entry.id   38ea64275e02478ed09529aa89e36c68
#
_cell.length_a   1.000
_cell.length_b   1.000
_cell.length_c   1.000
_cell.angle_alpha   90.00
_cell.angle_beta   90.00
_cell.angle_gamma   90.00
#
_symmetry.space_group_name_H-M   'P 1'
#
loop_
_entity.id
_entity.type
_entity.pdbx_description
1 polymer ?
#
loop_
_entity_poly.entity_id
_entity_poly.type
_entity_poly.pdbx_seq_one_letter_code
_entity_poly.pdbx_strand_id
1 'polypeptide(L)'
;EIINNQYDTLAQENSKGVASENKLGMAYGVDAPWTADNTFKVKVARQGSETTVQYQADRLNIYGGLRMGGEALYGLNIIDPTQPELLFHLHPGLAEFSRMAQIWSKPTVTELRVRGERRKVLIFGGGYDASVYEKEPGQFVEPTTTATKGNALYVVDANTGELIWMTSANTDGIRDAHKKTTQAQVLYSVVGQPVVRDYDADGLADMIYFADLGGQIFRVDLNNINQISLVEDKNLAVRVQRIANLREASTDSENERLNNPTFVPRFYDRLTTAVFDAGQSRFVFISTGSGNRSFPLDTNPTRNKLYGL
;
A
#
# COMPACT_ATOMS: atom_id res chain seq x y z
N GLU A 1 21.80 13.72 1.65
CA GLU A 1 22.97 13.36 0.79
C GLU A 1 22.93 14.12 -0.53
N ILE A 2 21.83 14.09 -1.27
CA ILE A 2 21.68 14.86 -2.53
C ILE A 2 21.93 16.36 -2.29
N ILE A 3 21.40 16.91 -1.22
CA ILE A 3 21.58 18.32 -0.86
C ILE A 3 23.06 18.65 -0.56
N ASN A 4 23.81 17.68 -0.07
CA ASN A 4 25.22 17.83 0.30
C ASN A 4 26.19 17.38 -0.82
N ASN A 5 25.70 17.14 -2.04
CA ASN A 5 26.49 16.62 -3.18
C ASN A 5 27.13 15.24 -2.91
N GLN A 6 26.49 14.39 -2.14
CA GLN A 6 26.96 13.03 -1.81
C GLN A 6 26.43 11.99 -2.81
N TYR A 7 26.41 12.31 -4.09
CA TYR A 7 25.88 11.44 -5.15
C TYR A 7 26.60 10.09 -5.24
N ASP A 8 27.90 10.08 -5.03
CA ASP A 8 28.69 8.84 -5.11
C ASP A 8 28.31 7.84 -4.02
N THR A 9 28.03 8.34 -2.81
CA THR A 9 27.58 7.50 -1.69
C THR A 9 26.21 6.90 -1.99
N LEU A 10 25.27 7.71 -2.47
CA LEU A 10 23.95 7.26 -2.89
C LEU A 10 24.01 6.21 -4.00
N ALA A 11 24.86 6.44 -5.01
CA ALA A 11 25.08 5.49 -6.09
C ALA A 11 25.65 4.15 -5.58
N GLN A 12 26.59 4.20 -4.62
CA GLN A 12 27.18 3.00 -4.01
C GLN A 12 26.18 2.24 -3.14
N GLU A 13 25.37 2.92 -2.35
CA GLU A 13 24.35 2.30 -1.50
C GLU A 13 23.27 1.63 -2.34
N ASN A 14 22.74 2.31 -3.35
CA ASN A 14 21.74 1.74 -4.24
C ASN A 14 22.31 0.59 -5.09
N SER A 15 23.60 0.62 -5.41
CA SER A 15 24.24 -0.47 -6.13
C SER A 15 24.29 -1.78 -5.36
N LYS A 16 24.24 -1.75 -4.03
CA LYS A 16 24.20 -2.95 -3.17
C LYS A 16 22.83 -3.62 -3.11
N GLY A 17 21.76 -2.88 -3.39
CA GLY A 17 20.40 -3.37 -3.36
C GLY A 17 19.88 -3.96 -4.66
N VAL A 18 20.62 -3.78 -5.75
CA VAL A 18 20.25 -4.27 -7.09
C VAL A 18 21.20 -5.37 -7.51
N ALA A 19 20.70 -6.52 -7.91
CA ALA A 19 21.46 -7.75 -8.11
C ALA A 19 22.33 -7.80 -9.37
N SER A 20 22.79 -6.73 -9.99
CA SER A 20 23.66 -6.80 -11.15
C SER A 20 25.00 -6.12 -10.95
N GLU A 21 26.06 -6.80 -11.29
CA GLU A 21 27.44 -6.29 -11.18
C GLU A 21 27.79 -5.20 -12.22
N ASN A 22 26.98 -4.99 -13.23
CA ASN A 22 27.16 -4.00 -14.28
C ASN A 22 26.47 -2.67 -13.99
N LYS A 23 26.60 -2.18 -12.79
CA LYS A 23 25.87 -1.00 -12.37
C LYS A 23 26.62 0.26 -12.71
N LEU A 24 26.09 0.92 -13.63
CA LEU A 24 26.40 2.29 -13.98
C LEU A 24 25.91 3.26 -12.89
N GLY A 25 26.15 2.95 -11.61
CA GLY A 25 25.98 3.87 -10.48
C GLY A 25 24.72 4.73 -10.52
N MET A 26 23.57 4.16 -10.95
CA MET A 26 22.34 4.94 -11.02
C MET A 26 21.82 5.16 -9.60
N ALA A 27 21.91 6.38 -9.14
CA ALA A 27 21.36 6.77 -7.84
C ALA A 27 19.86 7.02 -7.98
N TYR A 28 19.06 6.23 -7.27
CA TYR A 28 17.63 6.49 -7.10
C TYR A 28 17.42 7.32 -5.83
N GLY A 29 16.74 8.43 -5.98
CA GLY A 29 16.30 9.24 -4.83
C GLY A 29 14.84 8.97 -4.51
N VAL A 30 14.00 10.01 -4.55
CA VAL A 30 12.55 9.91 -4.39
C VAL A 30 11.94 9.58 -5.75
N ASP A 31 11.56 8.32 -5.95
CA ASP A 31 11.07 7.79 -7.23
C ASP A 31 9.60 7.33 -7.16
N ALA A 32 8.98 7.28 -5.98
CA ALA A 32 7.59 6.90 -5.79
C ALA A 32 6.63 8.09 -5.95
N PRO A 33 5.36 7.83 -6.33
CA PRO A 33 4.32 8.85 -6.28
C PRO A 33 3.91 9.15 -4.83
N TRP A 34 3.64 10.43 -4.56
CA TRP A 34 3.20 10.92 -3.25
C TRP A 34 1.72 11.28 -3.27
N THR A 35 1.08 11.21 -2.11
CA THR A 35 -0.30 11.69 -1.90
C THR A 35 -0.28 12.90 -0.99
N ALA A 36 -1.19 13.84 -1.22
CA ALA A 36 -1.39 15.01 -0.39
C ALA A 36 -2.70 14.91 0.40
N ASP A 37 -2.65 15.37 1.65
CA ASP A 37 -3.81 15.59 2.50
C ASP A 37 -3.85 17.08 2.86
N ASN A 38 -4.85 17.78 2.38
CA ASN A 38 -4.99 19.22 2.57
C ASN A 38 -6.36 19.59 3.11
N THR A 39 -6.37 20.58 4.00
CA THR A 39 -7.58 21.28 4.44
C THR A 39 -7.34 22.78 4.43
N PHE A 40 -8.36 23.53 4.08
CA PHE A 40 -8.33 24.99 4.06
C PHE A 40 -9.40 25.56 4.97
N LYS A 41 -9.04 26.59 5.72
CA LYS A 41 -9.99 27.47 6.42
C LYS A 41 -10.32 28.65 5.56
N VAL A 42 -11.60 28.98 5.50
CA VAL A 42 -12.07 30.19 4.82
C VAL A 42 -12.20 31.29 5.86
N LYS A 43 -11.44 32.38 5.68
CA LYS A 43 -11.58 33.62 6.46
C LYS A 43 -12.37 34.61 5.65
N VAL A 44 -13.48 35.08 6.19
CA VAL A 44 -14.29 36.12 5.60
C VAL A 44 -14.07 37.39 6.42
N ALA A 45 -13.42 38.39 5.82
CA ALA A 45 -13.27 39.72 6.40
C ALA A 45 -14.26 40.66 5.71
N ARG A 46 -14.99 41.44 6.51
CA ARG A 46 -15.87 42.51 6.01
C ARG A 46 -15.28 43.84 6.43
N GLN A 47 -15.10 44.73 5.45
CA GLN A 47 -14.66 46.09 5.68
C GLN A 47 -15.64 47.02 4.94
N GLY A 48 -16.63 47.60 5.67
CA GLY A 48 -17.74 48.35 5.10
C GLY A 48 -18.64 47.43 4.27
N SER A 49 -18.85 47.76 3.01
CA SER A 49 -19.63 46.97 2.03
C SER A 49 -18.81 45.91 1.31
N GLU A 50 -17.49 45.92 1.47
CA GLU A 50 -16.61 44.95 0.81
C GLU A 50 -16.47 43.68 1.66
N THR A 51 -16.58 42.53 0.98
CA THR A 51 -16.35 41.21 1.58
C THR A 51 -15.15 40.58 0.91
N THR A 52 -14.09 40.37 1.69
CA THR A 52 -12.87 39.68 1.22
C THR A 52 -12.88 38.25 1.74
N VAL A 53 -12.74 37.28 0.84
CA VAL A 53 -12.64 35.87 1.17
C VAL A 53 -11.17 35.46 1.03
N GLN A 54 -10.59 34.98 2.10
CA GLN A 54 -9.21 34.44 2.12
C GLN A 54 -9.24 32.98 2.45
N TYR A 55 -8.50 32.19 1.66
CA TYR A 55 -8.25 30.78 1.93
C TYR A 55 -6.90 30.63 2.63
N GLN A 56 -6.90 30.04 3.80
CA GLN A 56 -5.69 29.74 4.56
C GLN A 56 -5.56 28.23 4.71
N ALA A 57 -4.41 27.67 4.34
CA ALA A 57 -4.12 26.27 4.61
C ALA A 57 -4.14 26.03 6.13
N ASP A 58 -4.88 25.02 6.56
CA ASP A 58 -4.97 24.55 7.93
C ASP A 58 -4.14 23.30 8.13
N ARG A 59 -4.09 22.49 7.08
CA ARG A 59 -3.24 21.29 6.98
C ARG A 59 -2.77 21.17 5.54
N LEU A 60 -1.51 20.84 5.38
CA LEU A 60 -0.94 20.43 4.11
C LEU A 60 0.16 19.40 4.38
N ASN A 61 -0.23 18.15 4.39
CA ASN A 61 0.68 17.04 4.59
C ASN A 61 0.85 16.26 3.29
N ILE A 62 2.04 15.74 3.07
CA ILE A 62 2.34 14.82 1.96
C ILE A 62 2.93 13.54 2.49
N TYR A 63 2.62 12.43 1.82
CA TYR A 63 3.04 11.10 2.22
C TYR A 63 3.51 10.31 1.01
N GLY A 64 4.64 9.63 1.12
CA GLY A 64 5.14 8.81 0.04
C GLY A 64 6.34 7.97 0.40
N GLY A 65 6.58 6.97 -0.42
CA GLY A 65 7.74 6.11 -0.34
C GLY A 65 8.90 6.61 -1.19
N LEU A 66 9.95 5.81 -1.28
CA LEU A 66 11.13 6.09 -2.10
C LEU A 66 11.19 5.21 -3.36
N ARG A 67 10.37 4.15 -3.45
CA ARG A 67 10.43 3.12 -4.49
C ARG A 67 11.84 2.54 -4.58
N MET A 68 12.52 2.67 -5.71
CA MET A 68 13.88 2.16 -5.88
C MET A 68 14.93 2.90 -5.04
N GLY A 69 14.59 4.06 -4.49
CA GLY A 69 15.48 4.84 -3.61
C GLY A 69 15.61 4.30 -2.19
N GLY A 70 14.80 3.30 -1.79
CA GLY A 70 14.92 2.68 -0.48
C GLY A 70 13.61 2.12 0.09
N GLU A 71 13.73 1.43 1.22
CA GLU A 71 12.63 0.79 1.94
C GLU A 71 12.09 1.73 3.02
N ALA A 72 11.50 2.85 2.62
CA ALA A 72 11.00 3.85 3.57
C ALA A 72 9.70 4.51 3.07
N LEU A 73 8.93 5.03 4.04
CA LEU A 73 7.77 5.89 3.83
C LEU A 73 7.86 7.09 4.77
N TYR A 74 7.66 8.27 4.22
CA TYR A 74 7.72 9.54 4.93
C TYR A 74 6.36 10.22 4.99
N GLY A 75 6.08 10.89 6.10
CA GLY A 75 5.06 11.90 6.23
C GLY A 75 5.71 13.25 6.50
N LEU A 76 5.35 14.26 5.72
CA LEU A 76 5.86 15.62 5.85
C LEU A 76 4.70 16.60 5.97
N ASN A 77 4.83 17.57 6.88
CA ASN A 77 4.01 18.77 6.88
C ASN A 77 4.73 19.83 6.03
N ILE A 78 4.04 20.31 5.00
CA ILE A 78 4.55 21.31 4.05
C ILE A 78 3.69 22.57 4.01
N ILE A 79 3.05 22.90 5.13
CA ILE A 79 2.24 24.12 5.25
C ILE A 79 3.12 25.36 4.98
N ASP A 80 4.37 25.34 5.41
CA ASP A 80 5.44 26.19 4.94
C ASP A 80 6.39 25.37 4.05
N PRO A 81 6.30 25.51 2.72
CA PRO A 81 7.13 24.71 1.81
C PRO A 81 8.62 25.10 1.87
N THR A 82 8.97 26.21 2.50
CA THR A 82 10.37 26.63 2.70
C THR A 82 10.99 25.97 3.94
N GLN A 83 10.17 25.48 4.85
CA GLN A 83 10.56 24.79 6.08
C GLN A 83 9.67 23.56 6.32
N PRO A 84 9.84 22.50 5.52
CA PRO A 84 9.06 21.28 5.69
C PRO A 84 9.41 20.60 7.02
N GLU A 85 8.39 20.13 7.73
CA GLU A 85 8.53 19.41 8.99
C GLU A 85 8.33 17.91 8.78
N LEU A 86 9.21 17.09 9.35
CA LEU A 86 9.06 15.66 9.35
C LEU A 86 8.00 15.25 10.39
N LEU A 87 6.89 14.65 9.93
CA LEU A 87 5.89 14.06 10.82
C LEU A 87 6.35 12.69 11.32
N PHE A 88 6.79 11.84 10.38
CA PHE A 88 7.29 10.50 10.71
C PHE A 88 8.12 9.91 9.55
N HIS A 89 8.91 8.91 9.91
CA HIS A 89 9.71 8.10 9.01
C HIS A 89 9.53 6.62 9.37
N LEU A 90 8.88 5.85 8.49
CA LEU A 90 8.65 4.41 8.65
C LEU A 90 9.64 3.64 7.80
N HIS A 91 10.25 2.59 8.39
CA HIS A 91 11.24 1.76 7.73
C HIS A 91 11.32 0.37 8.38
N PRO A 92 11.87 -0.66 7.73
CA PRO A 92 11.88 -2.03 8.25
C PRO A 92 12.75 -2.24 9.51
N GLY A 93 13.57 -1.27 9.90
CA GLY A 93 14.29 -1.28 11.17
C GLY A 93 13.40 -1.07 12.40
N LEU A 94 12.17 -0.59 12.22
CA LEU A 94 11.15 -0.53 13.26
C LEU A 94 10.45 -1.88 13.35
N ALA A 95 10.34 -2.47 14.54
CA ALA A 95 9.83 -3.84 14.73
C ALA A 95 8.44 -4.06 14.12
N GLU A 96 7.54 -3.09 14.27
CA GLU A 96 6.18 -3.15 13.73
C GLU A 96 6.14 -3.08 12.20
N PHE A 97 7.19 -2.55 11.57
CA PHE A 97 7.32 -2.36 10.12
C PHE A 97 8.35 -3.28 9.48
N SER A 98 8.79 -4.33 10.17
CA SER A 98 9.80 -5.29 9.69
C SER A 98 9.45 -5.97 8.37
N ARG A 99 8.18 -5.95 7.96
CA ARG A 99 7.69 -6.46 6.67
C ARG A 99 7.68 -5.41 5.57
N MET A 100 8.10 -4.17 5.83
CA MET A 100 8.23 -3.17 4.78
C MET A 100 9.37 -3.50 3.82
N ALA A 101 9.14 -3.19 2.56
CA ALA A 101 10.09 -3.23 1.47
C ALA A 101 10.02 -1.89 0.70
N GLN A 102 10.38 -1.86 -0.56
CA GLN A 102 10.29 -0.65 -1.38
C GLN A 102 8.83 -0.25 -1.64
N ILE A 103 8.39 0.89 -1.15
CA ILE A 103 7.02 1.39 -1.36
C ILE A 103 6.92 2.04 -2.74
N TRP A 104 6.24 1.37 -3.66
CA TRP A 104 6.11 1.77 -5.06
C TRP A 104 4.84 2.57 -5.36
N SER A 105 3.77 2.33 -4.61
CA SER A 105 2.50 3.04 -4.78
C SER A 105 2.38 4.19 -3.78
N LYS A 106 1.57 5.19 -4.15
CA LYS A 106 1.20 6.21 -3.17
C LYS A 106 0.29 5.62 -2.10
N PRO A 107 0.42 6.05 -0.83
CA PRO A 107 -0.51 5.66 0.22
C PRO A 107 -1.93 6.17 -0.06
N THR A 108 -2.95 5.43 0.39
CA THR A 108 -4.33 5.90 0.39
C THR A 108 -4.62 6.61 1.70
N VAL A 109 -5.03 7.88 1.62
CA VAL A 109 -5.49 8.66 2.78
C VAL A 109 -6.99 8.50 2.91
N THR A 110 -7.47 8.16 4.10
CA THR A 110 -8.91 8.03 4.39
C THR A 110 -9.19 8.24 5.88
N GLU A 111 -10.45 8.19 6.26
CA GLU A 111 -10.87 8.17 7.65
C GLU A 111 -11.43 6.79 8.02
N LEU A 112 -11.10 6.33 9.21
CA LEU A 112 -11.62 5.11 9.82
C LEU A 112 -12.15 5.42 11.21
N ARG A 113 -13.02 4.53 11.72
CA ARG A 113 -13.36 4.50 13.13
C ARG A 113 -12.40 3.55 13.85
N VAL A 114 -11.56 4.10 14.70
CA VAL A 114 -10.60 3.35 15.52
C VAL A 114 -10.99 3.49 16.97
N ARG A 115 -11.38 2.40 17.61
CA ARG A 115 -11.86 2.39 19.00
C ARG A 115 -12.96 3.44 19.27
N GLY A 116 -13.93 3.54 18.36
CA GLY A 116 -15.04 4.48 18.44
C GLY A 116 -14.76 5.90 17.95
N GLU A 117 -13.51 6.28 17.72
CA GLU A 117 -13.10 7.62 17.27
C GLU A 117 -12.82 7.67 15.78
N ARG A 118 -13.19 8.76 15.12
CA ARG A 118 -12.79 9.02 13.74
C ARG A 118 -11.32 9.39 13.71
N ARG A 119 -10.54 8.68 12.94
CA ARG A 119 -9.11 8.95 12.72
C ARG A 119 -8.76 8.98 11.25
N LYS A 120 -7.93 9.94 10.90
CA LYS A 120 -7.33 10.00 9.58
C LYS A 120 -6.14 9.06 9.53
N VAL A 121 -6.12 8.22 8.51
CA VAL A 121 -5.14 7.13 8.38
C VAL A 121 -4.54 7.08 6.98
N LEU A 122 -3.36 6.46 6.92
CA LEU A 122 -2.73 6.03 5.68
C LEU A 122 -2.84 4.51 5.57
N ILE A 123 -3.22 4.05 4.38
CA ILE A 123 -3.27 2.63 4.03
C ILE A 123 -2.31 2.38 2.89
N PHE A 124 -1.37 1.45 3.07
CA PHE A 124 -0.37 1.13 2.05
C PHE A 124 0.04 -0.35 2.12
N GLY A 125 0.43 -0.90 0.95
CA GLY A 125 1.01 -2.23 0.87
C GLY A 125 2.44 -2.26 1.41
N GLY A 126 2.90 -3.43 1.82
CA GLY A 126 4.25 -3.62 2.34
C GLY A 126 5.36 -3.28 1.35
N GLY A 127 5.06 -3.26 0.05
CA GLY A 127 5.97 -2.83 -1.00
C GLY A 127 6.63 -3.98 -1.77
N TYR A 128 7.61 -3.65 -2.58
CA TYR A 128 8.29 -4.55 -3.51
C TYR A 128 9.55 -5.13 -2.89
N ASP A 129 9.61 -6.45 -2.75
CA ASP A 129 10.80 -7.16 -2.28
C ASP A 129 11.77 -7.42 -3.45
N ALA A 130 12.70 -6.49 -3.66
CA ALA A 130 13.67 -6.60 -4.74
C ALA A 130 14.55 -7.85 -4.61
N SER A 131 14.80 -8.34 -3.39
CA SER A 131 15.62 -9.54 -3.16
C SER A 131 14.99 -10.80 -3.73
N VAL A 132 13.65 -10.83 -3.83
CA VAL A 132 12.89 -11.95 -4.36
C VAL A 132 12.57 -11.79 -5.84
N TYR A 133 12.12 -10.60 -6.27
CA TYR A 133 11.54 -10.42 -7.60
C TYR A 133 12.51 -9.84 -8.62
N GLU A 134 13.62 -9.25 -8.17
CA GLU A 134 14.65 -8.71 -9.04
C GLU A 134 15.80 -9.70 -9.17
N LYS A 135 15.79 -10.45 -10.24
CA LYS A 135 16.85 -11.39 -10.61
C LYS A 135 17.70 -10.82 -11.75
N GLU A 136 18.87 -11.40 -11.95
CA GLU A 136 19.69 -11.15 -13.14
C GLU A 136 18.85 -11.30 -14.42
N PRO A 137 19.12 -10.51 -15.47
CA PRO A 137 18.44 -10.66 -16.76
C PRO A 137 18.49 -12.11 -17.24
N GLY A 138 17.33 -12.69 -17.52
CA GLY A 138 17.18 -14.09 -17.93
C GLY A 138 17.06 -15.10 -16.80
N GLN A 139 17.19 -14.69 -15.55
CA GLN A 139 16.90 -15.57 -14.41
C GLN A 139 15.39 -15.60 -14.12
N PHE A 140 14.89 -16.81 -13.97
CA PHE A 140 13.49 -17.03 -13.65
C PHE A 140 13.27 -16.96 -12.12
N VAL A 141 12.22 -16.26 -11.70
CA VAL A 141 11.73 -16.29 -10.32
C VAL A 141 10.65 -17.37 -10.24
N GLU A 142 10.88 -18.38 -9.40
CA GLU A 142 9.90 -19.43 -9.20
C GLU A 142 8.54 -18.85 -8.80
N PRO A 143 7.44 -19.26 -9.45
CA PRO A 143 6.10 -18.71 -9.19
C PRO A 143 5.64 -18.85 -7.74
N THR A 144 6.17 -19.85 -7.03
CA THR A 144 5.84 -20.16 -5.64
C THR A 144 6.75 -19.51 -4.62
N THR A 145 7.78 -18.75 -5.06
CA THR A 145 8.68 -18.06 -4.14
C THR A 145 7.92 -17.01 -3.34
N THR A 146 7.88 -17.20 -2.01
CA THR A 146 7.25 -16.28 -1.08
C THR A 146 8.15 -15.10 -0.77
N ALA A 147 7.56 -13.92 -0.58
CA ALA A 147 8.31 -12.74 -0.18
C ALA A 147 8.68 -12.81 1.32
N THR A 148 9.90 -12.38 1.65
CA THR A 148 10.33 -12.20 3.04
C THR A 148 9.92 -10.86 3.59
N LYS A 149 9.76 -9.86 2.71
CA LYS A 149 9.29 -8.51 2.95
C LYS A 149 8.20 -8.14 1.93
N GLY A 150 7.54 -7.00 2.15
CA GLY A 150 6.52 -6.51 1.24
C GLY A 150 5.17 -7.21 1.33
N ASN A 151 5.10 -8.37 1.93
CA ASN A 151 3.92 -9.21 2.06
C ASN A 151 3.01 -8.77 3.24
N ALA A 152 2.61 -7.53 3.24
CA ALA A 152 1.78 -6.94 4.27
C ALA A 152 0.86 -5.85 3.72
N LEU A 153 -0.21 -5.56 4.46
CA LEU A 153 -1.00 -4.33 4.34
C LEU A 153 -0.93 -3.61 5.68
N TYR A 154 -0.63 -2.32 5.66
CA TYR A 154 -0.50 -1.47 6.83
C TYR A 154 -1.57 -0.39 6.87
N VAL A 155 -2.06 -0.10 8.08
CA VAL A 155 -2.89 1.05 8.43
C VAL A 155 -2.21 1.80 9.56
N VAL A 156 -1.83 3.05 9.32
CA VAL A 156 -1.13 3.91 10.28
C VAL A 156 -1.86 5.22 10.48
N ASP A 157 -1.67 5.85 11.62
CA ASP A 157 -2.16 7.21 11.87
C ASP A 157 -1.45 8.20 10.94
N ALA A 158 -2.20 9.03 10.24
CA ALA A 158 -1.67 9.95 9.23
C ALA A 158 -0.83 11.10 9.81
N ASN A 159 -0.98 11.40 11.10
CA ASN A 159 -0.24 12.49 11.73
C ASN A 159 1.05 12.01 12.42
N THR A 160 1.03 10.78 12.96
CA THR A 160 2.11 10.28 13.83
C THR A 160 2.88 9.11 13.23
N GLY A 161 2.33 8.43 12.23
CA GLY A 161 2.89 7.19 11.69
C GLY A 161 2.71 5.98 12.62
N GLU A 162 2.02 6.13 13.76
CA GLU A 162 1.75 5.02 14.67
C GLU A 162 0.99 3.89 13.96
N LEU A 163 1.43 2.65 14.15
CA LEU A 163 0.73 1.49 13.64
C LEU A 163 -0.64 1.36 14.33
N ILE A 164 -1.71 1.45 13.55
CA ILE A 164 -3.09 1.16 14.00
C ILE A 164 -3.38 -0.32 13.79
N TRP A 165 -3.07 -0.85 12.61
CA TRP A 165 -3.32 -2.24 12.29
C TRP A 165 -2.51 -2.69 11.06
N MET A 166 -2.25 -4.00 10.99
CA MET A 166 -1.65 -4.63 9.83
C MET A 166 -2.15 -6.05 9.59
N THR A 167 -1.99 -6.55 8.38
CA THR A 167 -2.17 -7.97 8.06
C THR A 167 -1.02 -8.49 7.21
N SER A 168 -0.63 -9.72 7.48
CA SER A 168 0.40 -10.48 6.77
C SER A 168 0.24 -11.97 7.11
N ALA A 169 0.91 -12.84 6.37
CA ALA A 169 1.05 -14.25 6.77
C ALA A 169 1.89 -14.42 8.04
N ASN A 170 2.79 -13.50 8.31
CA ASN A 170 3.59 -13.47 9.53
C ASN A 170 3.47 -12.09 10.21
N THR A 171 3.00 -12.09 11.45
CA THR A 171 2.77 -10.91 12.27
C THR A 171 3.56 -10.92 13.57
N ASP A 172 4.69 -11.65 13.62
CA ASP A 172 5.46 -11.89 14.86
C ASP A 172 6.03 -10.60 15.47
N GLY A 173 6.35 -9.59 14.64
CA GLY A 173 6.82 -8.28 15.10
C GLY A 173 5.78 -7.44 15.86
N ILE A 174 4.50 -7.83 15.82
CA ILE A 174 3.40 -7.09 16.43
C ILE A 174 3.00 -7.74 17.75
N ARG A 175 3.25 -7.07 18.85
CA ARG A 175 2.91 -7.59 20.20
C ARG A 175 1.44 -7.43 20.54
N ASP A 176 0.84 -6.30 20.17
CA ASP A 176 -0.56 -6.00 20.44
C ASP A 176 -1.45 -6.81 19.46
N ALA A 177 -2.25 -7.70 20.01
CA ALA A 177 -3.16 -8.55 19.24
C ALA A 177 -4.25 -7.75 18.49
N HIS A 178 -4.61 -6.56 18.98
CA HIS A 178 -5.61 -5.70 18.34
C HIS A 178 -5.06 -4.95 17.13
N LYS A 179 -3.73 -4.82 17.02
CA LYS A 179 -3.05 -4.16 15.90
C LYS A 179 -2.74 -5.10 14.73
N LYS A 180 -3.23 -6.34 14.75
CA LYS A 180 -2.91 -7.33 13.71
C LYS A 180 -4.03 -8.31 13.40
N THR A 181 -4.00 -8.80 12.17
CA THR A 181 -4.74 -10.00 11.76
C THR A 181 -3.83 -10.86 10.90
N THR A 182 -3.53 -12.07 11.38
CA THR A 182 -2.73 -13.02 10.59
C THR A 182 -3.60 -13.62 9.49
N GLN A 183 -3.18 -13.43 8.23
CA GLN A 183 -3.81 -14.02 7.07
C GLN A 183 -2.77 -14.87 6.31
N ALA A 184 -2.82 -16.18 6.51
CA ALA A 184 -1.81 -17.13 6.03
C ALA A 184 -1.53 -17.07 4.52
N GLN A 185 -2.44 -16.50 3.73
CA GLN A 185 -2.32 -16.41 2.28
C GLN A 185 -1.65 -15.12 1.80
N VAL A 186 -1.38 -14.13 2.67
CA VAL A 186 -0.64 -12.91 2.33
C VAL A 186 0.87 -13.22 2.34
N LEU A 187 1.30 -13.97 1.35
CA LEU A 187 2.67 -14.50 1.22
C LEU A 187 3.53 -13.71 0.22
N TYR A 188 2.91 -12.87 -0.60
CA TYR A 188 3.57 -12.19 -1.71
C TYR A 188 3.49 -10.68 -1.54
N SER A 189 4.45 -9.97 -2.14
CA SER A 189 4.53 -8.51 -2.03
C SER A 189 3.25 -7.81 -2.49
N VAL A 190 2.76 -6.88 -1.66
CA VAL A 190 1.63 -5.99 -1.94
C VAL A 190 2.20 -4.66 -2.42
N VAL A 191 2.27 -4.49 -3.73
CA VAL A 191 2.94 -3.35 -4.38
C VAL A 191 1.96 -2.29 -4.85
N GLY A 192 0.77 -2.72 -5.32
CA GLY A 192 -0.27 -1.83 -5.82
C GLY A 192 -0.90 -0.98 -4.72
N GLN A 193 -1.45 0.17 -5.10
CA GLN A 193 -2.18 1.02 -4.17
C GLN A 193 -3.46 0.33 -3.68
N PRO A 194 -3.69 0.18 -2.37
CA PRO A 194 -4.93 -0.35 -1.84
C PRO A 194 -6.14 0.53 -2.18
N VAL A 195 -7.26 -0.11 -2.51
CA VAL A 195 -8.53 0.58 -2.79
C VAL A 195 -9.41 0.54 -1.57
N VAL A 196 -9.92 1.69 -1.19
CA VAL A 196 -10.82 1.85 -0.05
C VAL A 196 -12.23 2.13 -0.57
N ARG A 197 -13.26 1.56 0.10
CA ARG A 197 -14.66 1.83 -0.16
C ARG A 197 -15.38 2.19 1.13
N ASP A 198 -16.08 3.29 1.06
CA ASP A 198 -17.14 3.70 1.94
C ASP A 198 -18.45 3.23 1.27
N TYR A 199 -19.13 2.27 1.87
CA TYR A 199 -20.27 1.57 1.25
C TYR A 199 -21.58 2.24 1.59
N ASP A 200 -21.71 2.83 2.78
CA ASP A 200 -22.91 3.50 3.26
C ASP A 200 -22.85 5.03 3.15
N ALA A 201 -21.72 5.57 2.66
CA ALA A 201 -21.45 6.98 2.43
C ALA A 201 -21.48 7.83 3.73
N ASP A 202 -21.02 7.26 4.84
CA ASP A 202 -20.90 7.98 6.13
C ASP A 202 -19.57 8.75 6.26
N GLY A 203 -18.70 8.64 5.26
CA GLY A 203 -17.38 9.26 5.22
C GLY A 203 -16.28 8.43 5.89
N LEU A 204 -16.58 7.22 6.32
CA LEU A 204 -15.61 6.27 6.85
C LEU A 204 -15.41 5.11 5.88
N ALA A 205 -14.24 4.55 5.87
CA ALA A 205 -13.98 3.38 5.04
C ALA A 205 -14.56 2.12 5.68
N ASP A 206 -15.28 1.32 4.89
CA ASP A 206 -15.86 0.02 5.30
C ASP A 206 -15.03 -1.15 4.81
N MET A 207 -14.40 -1.02 3.66
CA MET A 207 -13.70 -2.10 3.01
C MET A 207 -12.39 -1.63 2.38
N ILE A 208 -11.40 -2.53 2.42
CA ILE A 208 -10.14 -2.34 1.68
C ILE A 208 -9.99 -3.52 0.72
N TYR A 209 -9.62 -3.23 -0.52
CA TYR A 209 -9.24 -4.22 -1.52
C TYR A 209 -7.77 -4.03 -1.89
N PHE A 210 -7.03 -5.12 -1.96
CA PHE A 210 -5.64 -5.10 -2.42
C PHE A 210 -5.29 -6.38 -3.18
N ALA A 211 -4.28 -6.28 -4.02
CA ALA A 211 -3.74 -7.41 -4.77
C ALA A 211 -2.25 -7.57 -4.49
N ASP A 212 -1.71 -8.76 -4.76
CA ASP A 212 -0.30 -9.08 -4.56
C ASP A 212 0.40 -9.53 -5.85
N LEU A 213 1.70 -9.71 -5.77
CA LEU A 213 2.50 -10.24 -6.87
C LEU A 213 2.40 -11.77 -7.03
N GLY A 214 1.62 -12.42 -6.19
CA GLY A 214 1.31 -13.84 -6.27
C GLY A 214 -0.01 -14.16 -6.97
N GLY A 215 -0.63 -13.20 -7.65
CA GLY A 215 -1.86 -13.43 -8.41
C GLY A 215 -3.13 -13.50 -7.56
N GLN A 216 -3.12 -12.92 -6.38
CA GLN A 216 -4.21 -13.00 -5.42
C GLN A 216 -4.84 -11.61 -5.18
N ILE A 217 -6.14 -11.63 -4.90
CA ILE A 217 -6.90 -10.44 -4.52
C ILE A 217 -7.54 -10.70 -3.15
N PHE A 218 -7.41 -9.69 -2.28
CA PHE A 218 -7.90 -9.74 -0.91
C PHE A 218 -8.91 -8.64 -0.64
N ARG A 219 -9.81 -8.92 0.30
CA ARG A 219 -10.75 -7.99 0.89
C ARG A 219 -10.56 -7.95 2.40
N VAL A 220 -10.57 -6.74 2.95
CA VAL A 220 -10.66 -6.48 4.39
C VAL A 220 -12.00 -5.84 4.66
N ASP A 221 -12.78 -6.39 5.58
CA ASP A 221 -13.97 -5.76 6.12
C ASP A 221 -13.61 -5.06 7.43
N LEU A 222 -13.85 -3.78 7.50
CA LEU A 222 -13.50 -2.94 8.64
C LEU A 222 -14.60 -2.89 9.69
N ASN A 223 -14.19 -2.70 10.93
CA ASN A 223 -15.09 -2.62 12.05
C ASN A 223 -15.40 -1.14 12.37
N ASN A 224 -16.53 -0.64 11.88
CA ASN A 224 -16.98 0.74 12.08
C ASN A 224 -17.92 0.91 13.30
N ILE A 225 -17.80 0.05 14.33
CA ILE A 225 -18.64 0.12 15.52
C ILE A 225 -18.48 1.45 16.26
N ASN A 226 -19.59 2.12 16.49
CA ASN A 226 -19.67 3.45 17.08
C ASN A 226 -19.56 3.47 18.62
N GLN A 227 -19.89 2.37 19.31
CA GLN A 227 -19.94 2.31 20.77
C GLN A 227 -18.62 1.83 21.36
N ILE A 228 -17.95 2.68 22.14
CA ILE A 228 -16.66 2.40 22.78
C ILE A 228 -16.73 1.14 23.65
N SER A 229 -17.81 0.94 24.40
CA SER A 229 -17.99 -0.23 25.25
C SER A 229 -18.06 -1.58 24.51
N LEU A 230 -18.27 -1.57 23.19
CA LEU A 230 -18.30 -2.77 22.35
C LEU A 230 -17.00 -3.00 21.59
N VAL A 231 -16.03 -2.08 21.70
CA VAL A 231 -14.83 -2.02 20.85
C VAL A 231 -13.55 -2.36 21.60
N GLU A 232 -13.57 -2.40 22.95
CA GLU A 232 -12.37 -2.62 23.77
C GLU A 232 -11.60 -3.89 23.41
N ASP A 233 -12.29 -4.92 22.89
CA ASP A 233 -11.72 -6.23 22.57
C ASP A 233 -11.74 -6.57 21.07
N LYS A 234 -11.99 -5.62 20.17
CA LYS A 234 -12.15 -5.94 18.75
C LYS A 234 -11.08 -5.32 17.87
N ASN A 235 -10.55 -6.15 16.98
CA ASN A 235 -9.64 -5.74 15.93
C ASN A 235 -10.29 -4.72 14.99
N LEU A 236 -9.49 -3.86 14.37
CA LEU A 236 -9.92 -2.93 13.34
C LEU A 236 -10.62 -3.67 12.18
N ALA A 237 -10.07 -4.82 11.77
CA ALA A 237 -10.68 -5.65 10.76
C ALA A 237 -11.55 -6.75 11.37
N VAL A 238 -12.79 -6.82 10.92
CA VAL A 238 -13.70 -7.94 11.22
C VAL A 238 -13.25 -9.20 10.50
N ARG A 239 -12.79 -9.04 9.26
CA ARG A 239 -12.39 -10.14 8.39
C ARG A 239 -11.32 -9.69 7.40
N VAL A 240 -10.33 -10.56 7.18
CA VAL A 240 -9.39 -10.49 6.06
C VAL A 240 -9.54 -11.76 5.25
N GLN A 241 -9.92 -11.66 3.99
CA GLN A 241 -10.19 -12.81 3.14
C GLN A 241 -9.57 -12.66 1.78
N ARG A 242 -8.92 -13.73 1.28
CA ARG A 242 -8.61 -13.86 -0.14
C ARG A 242 -9.90 -14.13 -0.90
N ILE A 243 -10.26 -13.23 -1.82
CA ILE A 243 -11.49 -13.34 -2.62
C ILE A 243 -11.23 -13.94 -3.99
N ALA A 244 -9.98 -13.89 -4.48
CA ALA A 244 -9.60 -14.55 -5.73
C ALA A 244 -8.16 -15.06 -5.67
N ASN A 245 -7.94 -16.21 -6.35
CA ASN A 245 -6.65 -16.74 -6.74
C ASN A 245 -6.68 -16.91 -8.27
N LEU A 246 -5.96 -16.03 -8.96
CA LEU A 246 -5.99 -15.93 -10.42
C LEU A 246 -4.79 -16.63 -11.08
N ARG A 247 -4.11 -17.50 -10.34
CA ARG A 247 -3.06 -18.36 -10.87
C ARG A 247 -3.66 -19.37 -11.82
N GLU A 248 -2.93 -19.70 -12.86
CA GLU A 248 -3.28 -20.79 -13.78
C GLU A 248 -2.50 -22.06 -13.37
N ALA A 249 -3.13 -23.22 -13.56
CA ALA A 249 -2.51 -24.52 -13.35
C ALA A 249 -3.01 -25.50 -14.42
N SER A 250 -2.39 -26.67 -14.47
CA SER A 250 -2.79 -27.72 -15.43
C SER A 250 -4.18 -28.29 -15.17
N THR A 251 -4.65 -28.17 -13.93
CA THR A 251 -6.01 -28.54 -13.53
C THR A 251 -6.67 -27.39 -12.79
N ASP A 252 -7.98 -27.40 -12.66
CA ASP A 252 -8.74 -26.37 -11.95
C ASP A 252 -8.75 -26.56 -10.42
N SER A 253 -7.76 -27.28 -9.92
CA SER A 253 -7.57 -27.52 -8.49
C SER A 253 -6.90 -26.34 -7.81
N GLU A 254 -7.43 -25.90 -6.68
CA GLU A 254 -6.80 -24.85 -5.83
C GLU A 254 -5.41 -25.29 -5.36
N ASN A 255 -5.23 -26.56 -5.03
CA ASN A 255 -3.94 -27.10 -4.63
C ASN A 255 -2.90 -27.01 -5.76
N GLU A 256 -3.28 -27.31 -7.00
CA GLU A 256 -2.40 -27.15 -8.17
C GLU A 256 -2.06 -25.69 -8.42
N ARG A 257 -3.03 -24.77 -8.33
CA ARG A 257 -2.79 -23.33 -8.46
C ARG A 257 -1.83 -22.79 -7.40
N LEU A 258 -1.84 -23.36 -6.21
CA LEU A 258 -0.95 -22.94 -5.13
C LEU A 258 0.47 -23.52 -5.26
N ASN A 259 0.58 -24.81 -5.58
CA ASN A 259 1.85 -25.53 -5.48
C ASN A 259 2.53 -25.73 -6.85
N ASN A 260 1.76 -25.88 -7.93
CA ASN A 260 2.25 -26.15 -9.29
C ASN A 260 1.64 -25.21 -10.32
N PRO A 261 1.67 -23.87 -10.12
CA PRO A 261 1.08 -22.95 -11.08
C PRO A 261 1.85 -22.98 -12.40
N THR A 262 1.14 -22.99 -13.51
CA THR A 262 1.70 -22.82 -14.84
C THR A 262 1.89 -21.35 -15.22
N PHE A 263 1.16 -20.46 -14.54
CA PHE A 263 1.29 -19.02 -14.67
C PHE A 263 0.82 -18.30 -13.40
N VAL A 264 1.58 -17.28 -12.98
CA VAL A 264 1.24 -16.41 -11.86
C VAL A 264 1.13 -14.97 -12.36
N PRO A 265 -0.08 -14.41 -12.45
CA PRO A 265 -0.23 -12.99 -12.81
C PRO A 265 0.31 -12.12 -11.67
N ARG A 266 1.05 -11.06 -12.02
CA ARG A 266 1.57 -10.10 -11.05
C ARG A 266 0.78 -8.81 -11.13
N PHE A 267 0.30 -8.32 -9.98
CA PHE A 267 -0.51 -7.11 -9.88
C PHE A 267 0.27 -5.97 -9.24
N TYR A 268 0.77 -5.07 -10.07
CA TYR A 268 1.54 -3.90 -9.65
C TYR A 268 0.66 -2.65 -9.49
N ASP A 269 -0.50 -2.65 -10.16
CA ASP A 269 -1.37 -1.50 -10.23
C ASP A 269 -2.51 -1.56 -9.22
N ARG A 270 -3.10 -0.41 -9.00
CA ARG A 270 -4.31 -0.27 -8.20
C ARG A 270 -5.47 -1.03 -8.86
N LEU A 271 -6.22 -1.78 -8.05
CA LEU A 271 -7.49 -2.36 -8.46
C LEU A 271 -8.49 -1.25 -8.84
N THR A 272 -9.30 -1.48 -9.85
CA THR A 272 -10.48 -0.66 -10.12
C THR A 272 -11.70 -1.36 -9.58
N THR A 273 -12.55 -0.63 -8.85
CA THR A 273 -13.78 -1.18 -8.27
C THR A 273 -14.97 -0.33 -8.65
N ALA A 274 -16.06 -0.96 -9.06
CA ALA A 274 -17.34 -0.33 -9.33
C ALA A 274 -18.44 -1.04 -8.54
N VAL A 275 -19.40 -0.28 -8.01
CA VAL A 275 -20.57 -0.83 -7.34
C VAL A 275 -21.72 -0.79 -8.33
N PHE A 276 -22.35 -1.95 -8.54
CA PHE A 276 -23.54 -2.08 -9.37
C PHE A 276 -24.74 -2.36 -8.46
N ASP A 277 -25.81 -1.64 -8.70
CA ASP A 277 -27.10 -1.86 -8.06
C ASP A 277 -28.07 -2.44 -9.12
N ALA A 278 -28.44 -3.69 -8.97
CA ALA A 278 -29.37 -4.40 -9.84
C ALA A 278 -30.75 -4.56 -9.16
N GLY A 279 -31.17 -3.58 -8.39
CA GLY A 279 -32.44 -3.54 -7.70
C GLY A 279 -32.46 -4.34 -6.40
N GLN A 280 -32.56 -5.65 -6.46
CA GLN A 280 -32.54 -6.52 -5.28
C GLN A 280 -31.14 -6.99 -4.87
N SER A 281 -30.12 -6.76 -5.72
CA SER A 281 -28.76 -7.22 -5.51
C SER A 281 -27.77 -6.11 -5.77
N ARG A 282 -26.86 -5.87 -4.83
CA ARG A 282 -25.68 -5.03 -5.01
C ARG A 282 -24.45 -5.89 -5.10
N PHE A 283 -23.60 -5.62 -6.05
CA PHE A 283 -22.31 -6.30 -6.18
C PHE A 283 -21.19 -5.33 -6.51
N VAL A 284 -20.01 -5.68 -6.08
CA VAL A 284 -18.79 -4.93 -6.38
C VAL A 284 -18.08 -5.65 -7.52
N PHE A 285 -17.92 -4.99 -8.65
CA PHE A 285 -17.09 -5.44 -9.74
C PHE A 285 -15.65 -4.96 -9.51
N ILE A 286 -14.70 -5.86 -9.63
CA ILE A 286 -13.27 -5.56 -9.46
C ILE A 286 -12.56 -5.87 -10.76
N SER A 287 -11.75 -4.95 -11.26
CA SER A 287 -10.91 -5.20 -12.43
C SER A 287 -9.45 -4.82 -12.19
N THR A 288 -8.54 -5.56 -12.82
CA THR A 288 -7.10 -5.33 -12.76
C THR A 288 -6.40 -5.94 -13.96
N GLY A 289 -5.27 -5.36 -14.36
CA GLY A 289 -4.38 -5.91 -15.37
C GLY A 289 -3.16 -6.58 -14.72
N SER A 290 -2.71 -7.70 -15.26
CA SER A 290 -1.41 -8.26 -14.89
C SER A 290 -0.29 -7.71 -15.77
N GLY A 291 0.92 -7.73 -15.24
CA GLY A 291 2.13 -7.31 -15.95
C GLY A 291 3.38 -7.56 -15.13
N ASN A 292 4.54 -7.43 -15.74
CA ASN A 292 5.81 -7.49 -15.02
C ASN A 292 6.57 -6.16 -15.20
N ARG A 293 6.38 -5.25 -14.25
CA ARG A 293 7.04 -3.93 -14.28
C ARG A 293 8.54 -4.00 -14.03
N SER A 294 9.01 -5.03 -13.35
CA SER A 294 10.44 -5.24 -13.11
C SER A 294 11.15 -5.75 -14.37
N PHE A 295 10.39 -6.31 -15.31
CA PHE A 295 10.92 -6.90 -16.54
C PHE A 295 9.99 -6.60 -17.74
N PRO A 296 9.84 -5.33 -18.14
CA PRO A 296 8.88 -4.92 -19.16
C PRO A 296 9.21 -5.45 -20.56
N LEU A 297 10.45 -5.85 -20.77
CA LEU A 297 10.94 -6.41 -22.04
C LEU A 297 10.98 -7.95 -22.04
N ASP A 298 10.30 -8.60 -21.09
CA ASP A 298 10.14 -10.05 -21.09
C ASP A 298 9.53 -10.51 -22.41
N THR A 299 10.26 -11.39 -23.11
CA THR A 299 9.85 -11.91 -24.43
C THR A 299 8.73 -12.92 -24.36
N ASN A 300 8.19 -13.22 -23.16
CA ASN A 300 7.04 -14.09 -22.97
C ASN A 300 5.77 -13.31 -22.52
N PRO A 301 5.38 -12.23 -23.23
CA PRO A 301 4.32 -11.32 -22.80
C PRO A 301 2.92 -11.92 -22.99
N THR A 302 2.80 -13.09 -23.59
CA THR A 302 1.53 -13.63 -24.11
C THR A 302 0.52 -14.05 -23.06
N ARG A 303 0.86 -14.01 -21.77
CA ARG A 303 -0.02 -14.44 -20.67
C ARG A 303 -0.58 -13.31 -19.81
N ASN A 304 -0.10 -12.07 -20.01
CA ASN A 304 -0.68 -10.94 -19.28
C ASN A 304 -2.12 -10.68 -19.75
N LYS A 305 -3.03 -10.51 -18.80
CA LYS A 305 -4.48 -10.42 -19.04
C LYS A 305 -5.10 -9.27 -18.26
N LEU A 306 -6.26 -8.86 -18.72
CA LEU A 306 -7.19 -8.06 -17.93
C LEU A 306 -8.15 -9.04 -17.23
N TYR A 307 -8.32 -8.87 -15.93
CA TYR A 307 -9.20 -9.66 -15.08
C TYR A 307 -10.40 -8.84 -14.64
N GLY A 308 -11.58 -9.46 -14.64
CA GLY A 308 -12.83 -8.93 -14.10
C GLY A 308 -13.47 -9.97 -13.17
N LEU A 309 -13.89 -9.52 -11.98
CA LEU A 309 -14.46 -10.36 -10.91
C LEU A 309 -15.76 -9.77 -10.42
#